data_6853b8cf5c488b9dda2a3aedddaa5967
#
_entry.id   6853b8cf5c488b9dda2a3aedddaa5967
#
_cell.length_a   1.000
_cell.length_b   1.000
_cell.length_c   1.000
_cell.angle_alpha   90.00
_cell.angle_beta   90.00
_cell.angle_gamma   90.00
#
_symmetry.space_group_name_H-M   'P 1'
#
loop_
_entity.id
_entity.type
_entity.pdbx_description
1 polymer ?
#
loop_
_entity_poly.entity_id
_entity_poly.type
_entity_poly.pdbx_seq_one_letter_code
_entity_poly.pdbx_strand_id
1 'polypeptide(L)'
;MLFSNQTEFLSKRYGLVRAVEMMIEAGYPAIDISMFDTSACPFTDDYREIAATIKAMADNAGVKFVQAHAPFGGGYDRYLNELVPLFPRAFEFCALLGIENIVVHPIMKGHYYGNEAEHFEMNMKFYRAIAPLARTNKVKIAIENMWDRHPVTGRICDHVCADPYELCRYYDELSDPDVFTVCLDIGHVALCGREPEDAIRIIGRERLGCIHAHDVDYRSDLHTLPGASKINWDNVSRALGEIDYRGVFNMEADRFFDGFMEEHYPAVARFMADTARVIANKIDLYRP
;
A
#
# COMPACT_ATOMS: atom_id res chain seq x y z
N MET A 1 9.22 8.29 -13.51
CA MET A 1 9.30 7.47 -12.28
C MET A 1 8.81 6.05 -12.54
N LEU A 2 9.12 5.07 -11.67
CA LEU A 2 8.52 3.74 -11.77
C LEU A 2 7.05 3.79 -11.34
N PHE A 3 6.28 2.84 -11.86
CA PHE A 3 4.89 2.63 -11.48
C PHE A 3 4.63 1.12 -11.27
N SER A 4 3.68 0.81 -10.41
CA SER A 4 3.31 -0.56 -10.04
C SER A 4 1.82 -0.67 -9.75
N ASN A 5 1.36 -1.87 -9.53
CA ASN A 5 0.05 -2.18 -8.97
C ASN A 5 0.21 -3.36 -8.02
N GLN A 6 -0.70 -3.50 -7.08
CA GLN A 6 -0.73 -4.65 -6.18
C GLN A 6 -1.19 -5.93 -6.90
N THR A 7 -0.81 -7.08 -6.34
CA THR A 7 -1.08 -8.41 -6.93
C THR A 7 -2.40 -9.03 -6.52
N GLU A 8 -3.15 -8.49 -5.55
CA GLU A 8 -4.26 -9.16 -4.84
C GLU A 8 -5.27 -9.84 -5.77
N PHE A 9 -5.85 -9.08 -6.69
CA PHE A 9 -6.91 -9.60 -7.57
C PHE A 9 -6.45 -10.78 -8.42
N LEU A 10 -5.27 -10.66 -9.02
CA LEU A 10 -4.71 -11.69 -9.89
C LEU A 10 -4.17 -12.89 -9.10
N SER A 11 -3.51 -12.64 -7.96
CA SER A 11 -2.95 -13.71 -7.14
C SER A 11 -4.02 -14.58 -6.51
N LYS A 12 -5.14 -14.00 -6.09
CA LYS A 12 -6.28 -14.72 -5.54
C LYS A 12 -6.95 -15.66 -6.55
N ARG A 13 -6.92 -15.30 -7.84
CA ARG A 13 -7.53 -16.11 -8.92
C ARG A 13 -6.58 -17.14 -9.51
N TYR A 14 -5.32 -16.77 -9.69
CA TYR A 14 -4.38 -17.56 -10.52
C TYR A 14 -3.15 -18.02 -9.76
N GLY A 15 -3.02 -17.63 -8.48
CA GLY A 15 -1.80 -17.82 -7.70
C GLY A 15 -0.73 -16.76 -8.02
N LEU A 16 0.22 -16.58 -7.10
CA LEU A 16 1.18 -15.48 -7.16
C LEU A 16 2.09 -15.54 -8.39
N VAL A 17 2.54 -16.73 -8.78
CA VAL A 17 3.45 -16.92 -9.95
C VAL A 17 2.77 -16.41 -11.23
N ARG A 18 1.53 -16.82 -11.48
CA ARG A 18 0.80 -16.38 -12.69
C ARG A 18 0.42 -14.90 -12.61
N ALA A 19 0.10 -14.38 -11.42
CA ALA A 19 -0.16 -12.95 -11.24
C ALA A 19 1.06 -12.11 -11.64
N VAL A 20 2.24 -12.47 -11.18
CA VAL A 20 3.50 -11.78 -11.53
C VAL A 20 3.75 -11.86 -13.04
N GLU A 21 3.57 -13.03 -13.66
CA GLU A 21 3.71 -13.21 -15.10
C GLU A 21 2.76 -12.27 -15.87
N MET A 22 1.48 -12.22 -15.50
CA MET A 22 0.48 -11.34 -16.13
C MET A 22 0.82 -9.85 -15.98
N MET A 23 1.37 -9.44 -14.85
CA MET A 23 1.81 -8.06 -14.65
C MET A 23 3.03 -7.70 -15.50
N ILE A 24 3.98 -8.63 -15.64
CA ILE A 24 5.11 -8.48 -16.57
C ILE A 24 4.61 -8.35 -18.02
N GLU A 25 3.69 -9.24 -18.45
CA GLU A 25 3.06 -9.21 -19.77
C GLU A 25 2.26 -7.92 -20.02
N ALA A 26 1.69 -7.33 -18.97
CA ALA A 26 0.98 -6.06 -19.03
C ALA A 26 1.91 -4.83 -19.14
N GLY A 27 3.23 -5.00 -18.91
CA GLY A 27 4.23 -3.94 -19.05
C GLY A 27 4.46 -3.10 -17.79
N TYR A 28 4.17 -3.63 -16.60
CA TYR A 28 4.56 -2.99 -15.34
C TYR A 28 6.07 -3.09 -15.13
N PRO A 29 6.78 -1.96 -14.88
CA PRO A 29 8.20 -1.98 -14.54
C PRO A 29 8.47 -2.34 -13.09
N ALA A 30 7.42 -2.34 -12.26
CA ALA A 30 7.49 -2.69 -10.84
C ALA A 30 6.19 -3.37 -10.38
N ILE A 31 6.27 -4.13 -9.29
CA ILE A 31 5.17 -4.93 -8.73
C ILE A 31 5.13 -4.74 -7.23
N ASP A 32 3.91 -4.60 -6.69
CA ASP A 32 3.58 -4.63 -5.27
C ASP A 32 2.98 -6.00 -4.89
N ILE A 33 3.50 -6.60 -3.83
CA ILE A 33 3.09 -7.94 -3.37
C ILE A 33 2.06 -7.83 -2.25
N SER A 34 0.82 -8.23 -2.54
CA SER A 34 -0.24 -8.36 -1.52
C SER A 34 -0.13 -9.69 -0.78
N MET A 35 -0.17 -9.65 0.56
CA MET A 35 -0.10 -10.85 1.42
C MET A 35 -1.37 -11.02 2.26
N PHE A 36 -2.55 -10.79 1.65
CA PHE A 36 -3.83 -10.76 2.37
C PHE A 36 -4.39 -12.16 2.63
N ASP A 37 -4.15 -13.10 1.71
CA ASP A 37 -4.57 -14.49 1.87
C ASP A 37 -3.54 -15.28 2.68
N THR A 38 -3.87 -15.53 3.95
CA THR A 38 -3.00 -16.28 4.87
C THR A 38 -2.93 -17.79 4.59
N SER A 39 -3.70 -18.30 3.63
CA SER A 39 -3.62 -19.67 3.13
C SER A 39 -2.75 -19.83 1.87
N ALA A 40 -2.26 -18.72 1.33
CA ALA A 40 -1.43 -18.66 0.13
C ALA A 40 0.01 -18.20 0.43
N CYS A 41 0.87 -18.15 -0.58
CA CYS A 41 2.22 -17.60 -0.46
C CYS A 41 2.15 -16.13 0.01
N PRO A 42 2.99 -15.73 1.01
CA PRO A 42 4.17 -16.43 1.53
C PRO A 42 3.93 -17.38 2.71
N PHE A 43 2.70 -17.68 3.09
CA PHE A 43 2.40 -18.44 4.31
C PHE A 43 2.34 -19.96 4.11
N THR A 44 2.64 -20.45 2.91
CA THR A 44 2.80 -21.87 2.54
C THR A 44 4.25 -22.34 2.71
N ASP A 45 4.49 -23.65 2.74
CA ASP A 45 5.83 -24.20 2.99
C ASP A 45 6.78 -24.01 1.81
N ASP A 46 6.25 -23.86 0.60
CA ASP A 46 6.99 -23.67 -0.65
C ASP A 46 7.33 -22.19 -0.97
N TYR A 47 7.10 -21.28 -0.04
CA TYR A 47 7.26 -19.84 -0.29
C TYR A 47 8.65 -19.42 -0.78
N ARG A 48 9.71 -20.11 -0.36
CA ARG A 48 11.09 -19.81 -0.84
C ARG A 48 11.29 -20.20 -2.30
N GLU A 49 10.70 -21.32 -2.72
CA GLU A 49 10.73 -21.76 -4.11
C GLU A 49 9.92 -20.80 -5.02
N ILE A 50 8.74 -20.40 -4.54
CA ILE A 50 7.91 -19.39 -5.21
C ILE A 50 8.67 -18.04 -5.30
N ALA A 51 9.30 -17.58 -4.20
CA ALA A 51 10.10 -16.36 -4.21
C ALA A 51 11.23 -16.43 -5.25
N ALA A 52 11.98 -17.54 -5.29
CA ALA A 52 13.06 -17.74 -6.25
C ALA A 52 12.53 -17.72 -7.70
N THR A 53 11.39 -18.36 -7.94
CA THR A 53 10.74 -18.42 -9.24
C THR A 53 10.33 -17.04 -9.74
N ILE A 54 9.53 -16.29 -8.94
CA ILE A 54 9.06 -14.98 -9.36
C ILE A 54 10.19 -13.94 -9.42
N LYS A 55 11.20 -14.06 -8.57
CA LYS A 55 12.41 -13.23 -8.62
C LYS A 55 13.17 -13.41 -9.93
N ALA A 56 13.38 -14.68 -10.35
CA ALA A 56 14.03 -14.97 -11.62
C ALA A 56 13.22 -14.46 -12.82
N MET A 57 11.87 -14.59 -12.79
CA MET A 57 10.99 -14.05 -13.84
C MET A 57 11.11 -12.53 -13.94
N ALA A 58 11.04 -11.83 -12.80
CA ALA A 58 11.14 -10.38 -12.74
C ALA A 58 12.53 -9.89 -13.20
N ASP A 59 13.61 -10.52 -12.74
CA ASP A 59 14.99 -10.17 -13.13
C ASP A 59 15.21 -10.33 -14.64
N ASN A 60 14.70 -11.43 -15.23
CA ASN A 60 14.78 -11.66 -16.67
C ASN A 60 14.00 -10.63 -17.49
N ALA A 61 12.91 -10.09 -16.95
CA ALA A 61 12.08 -9.06 -17.58
C ALA A 61 12.53 -7.63 -17.26
N GLY A 62 13.51 -7.44 -16.36
CA GLY A 62 13.92 -6.11 -15.86
C GLY A 62 12.88 -5.45 -14.97
N VAL A 63 12.00 -6.22 -14.35
CA VAL A 63 10.94 -5.76 -13.43
C VAL A 63 11.43 -5.85 -11.99
N LYS A 64 10.98 -4.93 -11.13
CA LYS A 64 11.37 -4.88 -9.71
C LYS A 64 10.18 -5.17 -8.81
N PHE A 65 10.40 -5.86 -7.70
CA PHE A 65 9.49 -5.81 -6.56
C PHE A 65 9.85 -4.60 -5.70
N VAL A 66 8.89 -3.75 -5.37
CA VAL A 66 9.17 -2.43 -4.79
C VAL A 66 8.47 -2.19 -3.47
N GLN A 67 7.34 -2.80 -3.28
CA GLN A 67 6.47 -2.66 -2.13
C GLN A 67 5.81 -4.00 -1.83
N ALA A 68 5.39 -4.19 -0.60
CA ALA A 68 4.49 -5.26 -0.21
C ALA A 68 3.50 -4.76 0.83
N HIS A 69 2.39 -5.48 0.97
CA HIS A 69 1.41 -5.22 2.01
C HIS A 69 1.30 -6.44 2.93
N ALA A 70 1.50 -6.23 4.23
CA ALA A 70 1.35 -7.27 5.25
C ALA A 70 -0.10 -7.73 5.39
N PRO A 71 -0.36 -8.93 5.92
CA PRO A 71 -1.72 -9.37 6.21
C PRO A 71 -2.42 -8.44 7.21
N PHE A 72 -3.70 -8.16 6.98
CA PHE A 72 -4.51 -7.25 7.81
C PHE A 72 -5.97 -7.71 7.93
N GLY A 73 -6.75 -7.02 8.75
CA GLY A 73 -8.20 -7.21 8.88
C GLY A 73 -8.61 -8.20 9.95
N GLY A 74 -9.92 -8.49 10.04
CA GLY A 74 -10.51 -9.43 10.99
C GLY A 74 -10.70 -8.90 12.41
N GLY A 75 -10.51 -7.59 12.64
CA GLY A 75 -10.65 -6.94 13.93
C GLY A 75 -9.43 -7.13 14.85
N TYR A 76 -9.47 -6.46 16.00
CA TYR A 76 -8.35 -6.32 16.93
C TYR A 76 -7.72 -7.65 17.38
N ASP A 77 -8.56 -8.57 17.86
CA ASP A 77 -8.06 -9.84 18.43
C ASP A 77 -7.43 -10.74 17.36
N ARG A 78 -8.07 -10.86 16.20
CA ARG A 78 -7.53 -11.62 15.07
C ARG A 78 -6.23 -11.01 14.57
N TYR A 79 -6.19 -9.68 14.42
CA TYR A 79 -4.99 -9.01 13.95
C TYR A 79 -3.78 -9.32 14.83
N LEU A 80 -3.92 -9.17 16.15
CA LEU A 80 -2.81 -9.40 17.07
C LEU A 80 -2.46 -10.88 17.26
N ASN A 81 -3.46 -11.76 17.32
CA ASN A 81 -3.23 -13.17 17.72
C ASN A 81 -2.98 -14.10 16.53
N GLU A 82 -3.46 -13.76 15.33
CA GLU A 82 -3.33 -14.62 14.15
C GLU A 82 -2.45 -13.98 13.05
N LEU A 83 -2.59 -12.67 12.77
CA LEU A 83 -1.90 -12.04 11.65
C LEU A 83 -0.50 -11.53 12.00
N VAL A 84 -0.33 -10.84 13.12
CA VAL A 84 0.98 -10.37 13.57
C VAL A 84 2.01 -11.51 13.73
N PRO A 85 1.65 -12.71 14.22
CA PRO A 85 2.55 -13.87 14.23
C PRO A 85 3.08 -14.31 12.86
N LEU A 86 2.44 -13.91 11.77
CA LEU A 86 2.88 -14.19 10.39
C LEU A 86 3.92 -13.19 9.88
N PHE A 87 4.08 -12.05 10.53
CA PHE A 87 4.99 -10.98 10.08
C PHE A 87 6.44 -11.42 9.89
N PRO A 88 7.05 -12.27 10.76
CA PRO A 88 8.41 -12.74 10.50
C PRO A 88 8.58 -13.32 9.11
N ARG A 89 7.61 -14.13 8.64
CA ARG A 89 7.63 -14.72 7.30
C ARG A 89 7.36 -13.69 6.20
N ALA A 90 6.45 -12.74 6.42
CA ALA A 90 6.18 -11.65 5.49
C ALA A 90 7.42 -10.79 5.24
N PHE A 91 8.14 -10.41 6.32
CA PHE A 91 9.40 -9.65 6.22
C PHE A 91 10.51 -10.45 5.54
N GLU A 92 10.66 -11.74 5.86
CA GLU A 92 11.61 -12.61 5.16
C GLU A 92 11.31 -12.70 3.67
N PHE A 93 10.03 -12.83 3.30
CA PHE A 93 9.63 -12.88 1.89
C PHE A 93 9.96 -11.58 1.15
N CYS A 94 9.74 -10.43 1.78
CA CYS A 94 10.18 -9.14 1.25
C CYS A 94 11.69 -9.10 1.00
N ALA A 95 12.49 -9.58 1.96
CA ALA A 95 13.93 -9.63 1.83
C ALA A 95 14.39 -10.53 0.68
N LEU A 96 13.75 -11.71 0.48
CA LEU A 96 14.03 -12.62 -0.63
C LEU A 96 13.79 -11.97 -2.00
N LEU A 97 12.78 -11.10 -2.10
CA LEU A 97 12.41 -10.39 -3.33
C LEU A 97 13.17 -9.06 -3.52
N GLY A 98 13.87 -8.58 -2.49
CA GLY A 98 14.53 -7.27 -2.51
C GLY A 98 13.55 -6.10 -2.37
N ILE A 99 12.40 -6.31 -1.73
CA ILE A 99 11.39 -5.28 -1.44
C ILE A 99 11.91 -4.36 -0.34
N GLU A 100 11.82 -3.04 -0.56
CA GLU A 100 12.31 -2.04 0.38
C GLU A 100 11.29 -1.64 1.46
N ASN A 101 9.99 -1.66 1.12
CA ASN A 101 8.93 -1.20 2.01
C ASN A 101 7.82 -2.25 2.14
N ILE A 102 7.40 -2.53 3.37
CA ILE A 102 6.21 -3.32 3.67
C ILE A 102 5.18 -2.44 4.39
N VAL A 103 3.98 -2.32 3.83
CA VAL A 103 2.88 -1.60 4.46
C VAL A 103 2.33 -2.44 5.61
N VAL A 104 2.21 -1.82 6.78
CA VAL A 104 1.68 -2.43 7.99
C VAL A 104 0.63 -1.52 8.59
N HIS A 105 -0.62 -1.97 8.58
CA HIS A 105 -1.73 -1.22 9.19
C HIS A 105 -1.48 -0.96 10.68
N PRO A 106 -1.88 0.21 11.18
CA PRO A 106 -1.94 0.43 12.62
C PRO A 106 -2.99 -0.48 13.27
N ILE A 107 -2.83 -0.73 14.56
CA ILE A 107 -3.84 -1.42 15.36
C ILE A 107 -5.06 -0.51 15.51
N MET A 108 -6.23 -1.02 15.14
CA MET A 108 -7.51 -0.35 15.31
C MET A 108 -8.34 -1.10 16.36
N LYS A 109 -8.69 -0.43 17.48
CA LYS A 109 -9.41 -1.02 18.61
C LYS A 109 -10.60 -0.18 19.03
N GLY A 110 -11.80 -0.58 18.61
CA GLY A 110 -13.02 0.14 18.98
C GLY A 110 -13.10 1.52 18.32
N HIS A 111 -13.69 2.48 19.04
CA HIS A 111 -13.87 3.84 18.52
C HIS A 111 -12.59 4.66 18.61
N TYR A 112 -12.29 5.39 17.55
CA TYR A 112 -11.15 6.28 17.52
C TYR A 112 -11.42 7.57 18.29
N TYR A 113 -12.51 8.26 18.00
CA TYR A 113 -12.84 9.55 18.62
C TYR A 113 -13.02 9.46 20.14
N GLY A 114 -12.27 10.29 20.85
CA GLY A 114 -12.21 10.32 22.31
C GLY A 114 -11.22 9.32 22.92
N ASN A 115 -10.56 8.50 22.07
CA ASN A 115 -9.54 7.53 22.47
C ASN A 115 -8.24 7.70 21.68
N GLU A 116 -8.02 8.85 21.05
CA GLU A 116 -6.89 9.13 20.15
C GLU A 116 -5.54 8.89 20.87
N ALA A 117 -5.44 9.34 22.12
CA ALA A 117 -4.22 9.14 22.92
C ALA A 117 -3.95 7.67 23.22
N GLU A 118 -4.98 6.86 23.53
CA GLU A 118 -4.82 5.41 23.75
C GLU A 118 -4.38 4.72 22.47
N HIS A 119 -4.97 5.05 21.32
CA HIS A 119 -4.57 4.52 20.02
C HIS A 119 -3.13 4.88 19.69
N PHE A 120 -2.73 6.13 19.94
CA PHE A 120 -1.37 6.57 19.71
C PHE A 120 -0.37 5.76 20.53
N GLU A 121 -0.54 5.67 21.83
CA GLU A 121 0.36 4.92 22.72
C GLU A 121 0.41 3.42 22.35
N MET A 122 -0.74 2.81 22.05
CA MET A 122 -0.84 1.42 21.64
C MET A 122 -0.05 1.17 20.34
N ASN A 123 -0.21 2.03 19.35
CA ASN A 123 0.46 1.87 18.05
C ASN A 123 1.95 2.20 18.13
N MET A 124 2.36 3.20 18.92
CA MET A 124 3.79 3.45 19.17
C MET A 124 4.48 2.23 19.79
N LYS A 125 3.82 1.58 20.76
CA LYS A 125 4.32 0.33 21.34
C LYS A 125 4.38 -0.81 20.31
N PHE A 126 3.35 -0.95 19.50
CA PHE A 126 3.25 -1.97 18.46
C PHE A 126 4.36 -1.82 17.41
N TYR A 127 4.51 -0.64 16.81
CA TYR A 127 5.54 -0.41 15.79
C TYR A 127 6.95 -0.60 16.34
N ARG A 128 7.22 -0.16 17.58
CA ARG A 128 8.51 -0.44 18.24
C ARG A 128 8.75 -1.93 18.47
N ALA A 129 7.70 -2.70 18.76
CA ALA A 129 7.82 -4.14 18.99
C ALA A 129 8.16 -4.92 17.70
N ILE A 130 7.67 -4.49 16.53
CA ILE A 130 7.97 -5.13 15.24
C ILE A 130 9.21 -4.55 14.52
N ALA A 131 9.77 -3.44 14.98
CA ALA A 131 10.97 -2.82 14.41
C ALA A 131 12.17 -3.78 14.25
N PRO A 132 12.43 -4.75 15.16
CA PRO A 132 13.50 -5.73 14.96
C PRO A 132 13.35 -6.57 13.70
N LEU A 133 12.11 -6.86 13.24
CA LEU A 133 11.85 -7.58 11.99
C LEU A 133 12.35 -6.77 10.79
N ALA A 134 12.04 -5.48 10.77
CA ALA A 134 12.47 -4.54 9.74
C ALA A 134 14.00 -4.49 9.65
N ARG A 135 14.70 -4.31 10.79
CA ARG A 135 16.15 -4.27 10.84
C ARG A 135 16.80 -5.56 10.35
N THR A 136 16.30 -6.72 10.83
CA THR A 136 16.84 -8.04 10.48
C THR A 136 16.75 -8.30 8.97
N ASN A 137 15.63 -7.91 8.37
CA ASN A 137 15.33 -8.16 6.97
C ASN A 137 15.70 -7.00 6.03
N LYS A 138 16.14 -5.85 6.57
CA LYS A 138 16.44 -4.62 5.81
C LYS A 138 15.25 -4.14 4.97
N VAL A 139 14.05 -4.19 5.56
CA VAL A 139 12.77 -3.81 4.95
C VAL A 139 12.13 -2.77 5.86
N LYS A 140 11.74 -1.61 5.34
CA LYS A 140 11.09 -0.56 6.13
C LYS A 140 9.61 -0.87 6.35
N ILE A 141 9.13 -0.54 7.53
CA ILE A 141 7.70 -0.54 7.87
C ILE A 141 7.11 0.77 7.37
N ALA A 142 6.17 0.68 6.45
CA ALA A 142 5.40 1.83 5.98
C ALA A 142 4.07 1.92 6.76
N ILE A 143 3.92 3.02 7.50
CA ILE A 143 2.73 3.29 8.32
C ILE A 143 1.66 3.90 7.43
N GLU A 144 0.45 3.35 7.43
CA GLU A 144 -0.64 3.77 6.55
C GLU A 144 -1.72 4.55 7.28
N ASN A 145 -2.33 5.52 6.60
CA ASN A 145 -3.50 6.25 7.07
C ASN A 145 -4.79 5.46 6.88
N MET A 146 -5.62 5.39 7.94
CA MET A 146 -6.80 4.53 7.98
C MET A 146 -8.10 5.34 8.08
N TRP A 147 -9.18 4.74 7.62
CA TRP A 147 -10.55 5.19 7.82
C TRP A 147 -11.37 4.13 8.53
N ASP A 148 -12.55 4.49 9.04
CA ASP A 148 -13.51 3.56 9.62
C ASP A 148 -14.95 4.00 9.30
N ARG A 149 -15.90 3.17 9.69
CA ARG A 149 -17.33 3.50 9.66
C ARG A 149 -17.83 3.81 11.06
N HIS A 150 -18.41 4.99 11.22
CA HIS A 150 -19.02 5.38 12.47
C HIS A 150 -20.13 4.37 12.83
N PRO A 151 -20.09 3.70 14.00
CA PRO A 151 -20.91 2.53 14.30
C PRO A 151 -22.41 2.82 14.39
N VAL A 152 -22.79 4.07 14.66
CA VAL A 152 -24.21 4.48 14.78
C VAL A 152 -24.74 4.97 13.44
N THR A 153 -23.95 5.77 12.69
CA THR A 153 -24.42 6.42 11.46
C THR A 153 -24.06 5.65 10.20
N GLY A 154 -23.10 4.72 10.26
CA GLY A 154 -22.52 4.00 9.13
C GLY A 154 -21.71 4.89 8.16
N ARG A 155 -21.55 6.18 8.48
CA ARG A 155 -20.76 7.09 7.65
C ARG A 155 -19.28 6.87 7.85
N ILE A 156 -18.52 7.10 6.80
CA ILE A 156 -17.05 7.11 6.90
C ILE A 156 -16.61 8.20 7.86
N CYS A 157 -15.61 7.89 8.64
CA CYS A 157 -14.98 8.76 9.61
C CYS A 157 -13.49 8.45 9.73
N ASP A 158 -12.76 9.35 10.37
CA ASP A 158 -11.35 9.15 10.65
C ASP A 158 -11.11 7.94 11.55
N HIS A 159 -9.97 7.28 11.33
CA HIS A 159 -9.36 6.36 12.28
C HIS A 159 -7.86 6.72 12.44
N VAL A 160 -7.07 5.85 13.02
CA VAL A 160 -5.63 6.08 13.26
C VAL A 160 -4.93 6.55 11.99
N CYS A 161 -4.16 7.61 12.11
CA CYS A 161 -3.39 8.20 11.01
C CYS A 161 -4.22 8.81 9.86
N ALA A 162 -5.56 8.93 9.98
CA ALA A 162 -6.39 9.60 8.97
C ALA A 162 -6.03 11.08 8.81
N ASP A 163 -5.66 11.74 9.90
CA ASP A 163 -5.12 13.09 9.88
C ASP A 163 -3.65 13.05 9.45
N PRO A 164 -3.25 13.75 8.36
CA PRO A 164 -1.86 13.78 7.91
C PRO A 164 -0.88 14.29 8.98
N TYR A 165 -1.30 15.17 9.87
CA TYR A 165 -0.46 15.64 10.97
C TYR A 165 -0.24 14.55 12.03
N GLU A 166 -1.25 13.73 12.31
CA GLU A 166 -1.10 12.57 13.19
C GLU A 166 -0.16 11.54 12.57
N LEU A 167 -0.31 11.24 11.28
CA LEU A 167 0.57 10.33 10.54
C LEU A 167 2.03 10.81 10.59
N CYS A 168 2.28 12.12 10.38
CA CYS A 168 3.60 12.72 10.56
C CYS A 168 4.11 12.54 11.99
N ARG A 169 3.25 12.74 13.00
CA ARG A 169 3.62 12.59 14.40
C ARG A 169 4.07 11.16 14.72
N TYR A 170 3.41 10.12 14.21
CA TYR A 170 3.85 8.73 14.37
C TYR A 170 5.27 8.53 13.84
N TYR A 171 5.53 8.97 12.61
CA TYR A 171 6.85 8.85 12.00
C TYR A 171 7.91 9.62 12.79
N ASP A 172 7.64 10.88 13.15
CA ASP A 172 8.59 11.75 13.84
C ASP A 172 8.94 11.23 15.25
N GLU A 173 7.95 10.71 16.00
CA GLU A 173 8.18 10.17 17.36
C GLU A 173 8.78 8.75 17.36
N LEU A 174 8.63 7.96 16.29
CA LEU A 174 9.37 6.70 16.10
C LEU A 174 10.84 6.98 15.84
N SER A 175 11.17 8.09 15.21
CA SER A 175 12.53 8.66 15.07
C SER A 175 13.60 7.69 14.56
N ASP A 176 13.22 6.80 13.63
CA ASP A 176 14.12 5.81 13.02
C ASP A 176 13.83 5.66 11.52
N PRO A 177 14.36 6.57 10.69
CA PRO A 177 14.09 6.58 9.24
C PRO A 177 14.70 5.39 8.48
N ASP A 178 15.56 4.62 9.10
CA ASP A 178 16.08 3.38 8.52
C ASP A 178 15.09 2.22 8.66
N VAL A 179 14.13 2.33 9.59
CA VAL A 179 13.14 1.31 9.92
C VAL A 179 11.74 1.70 9.50
N PHE A 180 11.39 2.99 9.60
CA PHE A 180 10.03 3.47 9.36
C PHE A 180 9.96 4.44 8.19
N THR A 181 8.83 4.42 7.53
CA THR A 181 8.41 5.38 6.52
C THR A 181 6.89 5.51 6.54
N VAL A 182 6.35 6.41 5.74
CA VAL A 182 4.91 6.60 5.57
C VAL A 182 4.45 5.99 4.25
N CYS A 183 3.35 5.25 4.29
CA CYS A 183 2.50 4.96 3.14
C CYS A 183 1.29 5.89 3.18
N LEU A 184 1.10 6.71 2.15
CA LEU A 184 -0.12 7.50 2.02
C LEU A 184 -1.09 6.79 1.09
N ASP A 185 -2.20 6.31 1.66
CA ASP A 185 -3.34 5.91 0.85
C ASP A 185 -4.15 7.16 0.46
N ILE A 186 -4.16 7.43 -0.84
CA ILE A 186 -4.78 8.61 -1.46
C ILE A 186 -6.30 8.51 -1.40
N GLY A 187 -6.85 7.32 -1.59
CA GLY A 187 -8.28 7.06 -1.48
C GLY A 187 -8.80 7.25 -0.06
N HIS A 188 -8.06 6.78 0.95
CA HIS A 188 -8.41 6.95 2.37
C HIS A 188 -8.43 8.42 2.79
N VAL A 189 -7.49 9.25 2.27
CA VAL A 189 -7.52 10.70 2.51
C VAL A 189 -8.83 11.30 2.00
N ALA A 190 -9.20 10.99 0.75
CA ALA A 190 -10.42 11.48 0.13
C ALA A 190 -11.69 10.97 0.83
N LEU A 191 -11.71 9.72 1.27
CA LEU A 191 -12.80 9.14 2.07
C LEU A 191 -13.03 9.88 3.38
N CYS A 192 -11.96 10.31 4.04
CA CYS A 192 -12.03 11.12 5.27
C CYS A 192 -12.33 12.61 5.00
N GLY A 193 -12.71 12.97 3.76
CA GLY A 193 -13.16 14.32 3.40
C GLY A 193 -12.04 15.34 3.27
N ARG A 194 -10.82 14.90 3.00
CA ARG A 194 -9.64 15.76 2.79
C ARG A 194 -9.20 15.70 1.34
N GLU A 195 -8.49 16.74 0.88
CA GLU A 195 -7.88 16.75 -0.43
C GLU A 195 -6.51 16.05 -0.40
N PRO A 196 -6.29 14.99 -1.22
CA PRO A 196 -5.04 14.22 -1.19
C PRO A 196 -3.79 15.07 -1.45
N GLU A 197 -3.86 16.05 -2.32
CA GLU A 197 -2.73 16.94 -2.60
C GLU A 197 -2.26 17.75 -1.39
N ASP A 198 -3.16 18.09 -0.48
CA ASP A 198 -2.80 18.79 0.76
C ASP A 198 -2.13 17.83 1.75
N ALA A 199 -2.63 16.61 1.89
CA ALA A 199 -2.00 15.57 2.69
C ALA A 199 -0.57 15.28 2.20
N ILE A 200 -0.36 15.15 0.88
CA ILE A 200 0.95 14.96 0.27
C ILE A 200 1.93 16.08 0.68
N ARG A 201 1.50 17.35 0.61
CA ARG A 201 2.35 18.50 0.98
C ARG A 201 2.66 18.53 2.48
N ILE A 202 1.69 18.17 3.35
CA ILE A 202 1.88 18.11 4.81
C ILE A 202 2.92 17.03 5.17
N ILE A 203 2.80 15.83 4.61
CA ILE A 203 3.71 14.72 4.88
C ILE A 203 5.11 15.04 4.36
N GLY A 204 5.20 15.55 3.13
CA GLY A 204 6.45 15.94 2.51
C GLY A 204 7.35 14.77 2.15
N ARG A 205 8.40 15.07 1.38
CA ARG A 205 9.32 14.07 0.82
C ARG A 205 10.00 13.18 1.84
N GLU A 206 10.43 13.76 2.97
CA GLU A 206 11.29 13.06 3.94
C GLU A 206 10.56 11.92 4.66
N ARG A 207 9.23 12.00 4.76
CA ARG A 207 8.41 10.99 5.43
C ARG A 207 7.78 10.01 4.45
N LEU A 208 7.41 10.48 3.24
CA LEU A 208 6.63 9.72 2.26
C LEU A 208 7.51 8.73 1.48
N GLY A 209 7.52 7.47 1.88
CA GLY A 209 8.27 6.40 1.22
C GLY A 209 7.49 5.67 0.14
N CYS A 210 6.19 5.51 0.32
CA CYS A 210 5.31 4.84 -0.63
C CYS A 210 3.88 5.39 -0.60
N ILE A 211 3.09 5.01 -1.57
CA ILE A 211 1.68 5.41 -1.71
C ILE A 211 0.82 4.21 -2.09
N HIS A 212 -0.47 4.28 -1.74
CA HIS A 212 -1.54 3.52 -2.36
C HIS A 212 -2.40 4.48 -3.18
N ALA A 213 -2.41 4.27 -4.50
CA ALA A 213 -3.13 5.12 -5.43
C ALA A 213 -4.34 4.37 -5.99
N HIS A 214 -5.51 4.73 -5.54
CA HIS A 214 -6.79 4.30 -6.10
C HIS A 214 -7.80 5.44 -6.10
N ASP A 215 -8.79 5.36 -6.97
CA ASP A 215 -9.81 6.39 -7.06
C ASP A 215 -11.06 6.01 -6.24
N VAL A 216 -11.72 7.02 -5.70
CA VAL A 216 -12.92 6.89 -4.88
C VAL A 216 -13.92 8.01 -5.21
N ASP A 217 -15.18 7.83 -4.79
CA ASP A 217 -16.26 8.81 -4.94
C ASP A 217 -16.46 9.71 -3.71
N TYR A 218 -15.51 9.73 -2.76
CA TYR A 218 -15.58 10.37 -1.44
C TYR A 218 -16.65 9.77 -0.51
N ARG A 219 -17.17 8.57 -0.81
CA ARG A 219 -18.22 7.90 -0.05
C ARG A 219 -17.98 6.40 0.13
N SER A 220 -17.33 5.80 -0.83
CA SER A 220 -17.11 4.35 -0.90
C SER A 220 -15.66 4.08 -1.21
N ASP A 221 -15.10 3.13 -0.50
CA ASP A 221 -13.76 2.63 -0.73
C ASP A 221 -13.79 1.71 -1.97
N LEU A 222 -13.58 2.35 -3.14
CA LEU A 222 -13.83 1.70 -4.42
C LEU A 222 -12.64 0.90 -4.93
N HIS A 223 -11.43 1.20 -4.51
CA HIS A 223 -10.20 0.63 -5.08
C HIS A 223 -10.24 0.56 -6.62
N THR A 224 -10.76 1.62 -7.25
CA THR A 224 -10.85 1.68 -8.70
C THR A 224 -9.67 2.42 -9.32
N LEU A 225 -9.54 2.33 -10.64
CA LEU A 225 -8.42 2.91 -11.38
C LEU A 225 -8.36 4.44 -11.21
N PRO A 226 -7.18 5.02 -10.94
CA PRO A 226 -6.97 6.46 -10.97
C PRO A 226 -7.53 7.12 -12.23
N GLY A 227 -8.41 8.12 -12.06
CA GLY A 227 -9.15 8.79 -13.13
C GLY A 227 -10.50 8.16 -13.49
N ALA A 228 -10.87 7.04 -12.84
CA ALA A 228 -12.18 6.41 -13.08
C ALA A 228 -13.28 6.92 -12.13
N SER A 229 -12.96 7.79 -11.14
CA SER A 229 -13.93 8.33 -10.21
C SER A 229 -13.73 9.84 -9.98
N LYS A 230 -13.50 10.33 -8.76
CA LYS A 230 -13.64 11.77 -8.45
C LYS A 230 -12.38 12.48 -7.97
N ILE A 231 -11.31 11.75 -7.64
CA ILE A 231 -10.07 12.38 -7.19
C ILE A 231 -9.45 13.18 -8.34
N ASN A 232 -8.95 14.37 -8.04
CA ASN A 232 -8.23 15.20 -9.02
C ASN A 232 -6.78 14.74 -9.17
N TRP A 233 -6.55 13.81 -10.09
CA TRP A 233 -5.22 13.23 -10.32
C TRP A 233 -4.21 14.22 -10.91
N ASP A 234 -4.64 15.32 -11.49
CA ASP A 234 -3.71 16.39 -11.90
C ASP A 234 -3.14 17.12 -10.68
N ASN A 235 -3.96 17.41 -9.67
CA ASN A 235 -3.52 17.99 -8.41
C ASN A 235 -2.63 17.03 -7.62
N VAL A 236 -3.01 15.75 -7.52
CA VAL A 236 -2.19 14.71 -6.88
C VAL A 236 -0.83 14.60 -7.56
N SER A 237 -0.80 14.52 -8.91
CA SER A 237 0.46 14.45 -9.67
C SER A 237 1.34 15.67 -9.43
N ARG A 238 0.74 16.85 -9.40
CA ARG A 238 1.44 18.11 -9.12
C ARG A 238 2.05 18.11 -7.73
N ALA A 239 1.27 17.75 -6.69
CA ALA A 239 1.74 17.74 -5.32
C ALA A 239 2.90 16.76 -5.12
N LEU A 240 2.79 15.53 -5.67
CA LEU A 240 3.89 14.54 -5.65
C LEU A 240 5.15 15.06 -6.36
N GLY A 241 4.98 15.75 -7.49
CA GLY A 241 6.09 16.39 -8.19
C GLY A 241 6.72 17.52 -7.37
N GLU A 242 5.91 18.44 -6.84
CA GLU A 242 6.35 19.61 -6.05
C GLU A 242 7.17 19.22 -4.82
N ILE A 243 6.79 18.14 -4.11
CA ILE A 243 7.58 17.62 -2.99
C ILE A 243 8.80 16.79 -3.41
N ASP A 244 9.03 16.64 -4.73
CA ASP A 244 10.07 15.76 -5.29
C ASP A 244 9.98 14.31 -4.78
N TYR A 245 8.77 13.74 -4.77
CA TYR A 245 8.56 12.35 -4.35
C TYR A 245 9.40 11.39 -5.18
N ARG A 246 10.20 10.52 -4.53
CA ARG A 246 11.16 9.60 -5.16
C ARG A 246 10.75 8.14 -5.13
N GLY A 247 9.64 7.81 -4.50
CA GLY A 247 9.10 6.46 -4.49
C GLY A 247 8.49 6.04 -5.83
N VAL A 248 7.71 4.99 -5.78
CA VAL A 248 7.00 4.41 -6.92
C VAL A 248 5.56 4.91 -6.94
N PHE A 249 5.00 5.23 -8.09
CA PHE A 249 3.57 5.43 -8.23
C PHE A 249 2.89 4.06 -8.16
N ASN A 250 2.57 3.63 -6.95
CA ASN A 250 1.96 2.32 -6.71
C ASN A 250 0.44 2.42 -6.65
N MET A 251 -0.24 1.65 -7.48
CA MET A 251 -1.69 1.56 -7.45
C MET A 251 -2.16 0.43 -6.54
N GLU A 252 -3.26 0.69 -5.86
CA GLU A 252 -4.08 -0.30 -5.14
C GLU A 252 -5.48 -0.35 -5.76
N ALA A 253 -5.53 -0.57 -7.07
CA ALA A 253 -6.73 -0.41 -7.90
C ALA A 253 -7.26 -1.75 -8.44
N ASP A 254 -7.12 -2.81 -7.67
CA ASP A 254 -7.41 -4.17 -8.08
C ASP A 254 -8.92 -4.42 -8.30
N ARG A 255 -9.82 -3.71 -7.63
CA ARG A 255 -11.27 -3.82 -7.88
C ARG A 255 -11.71 -3.27 -9.23
N PHE A 256 -10.85 -2.56 -9.94
CA PHE A 256 -11.17 -2.16 -11.31
C PHE A 256 -11.41 -3.37 -12.23
N PHE A 257 -10.78 -4.51 -11.95
CA PHE A 257 -11.02 -5.75 -12.69
C PHE A 257 -12.45 -6.30 -12.53
N ASP A 258 -13.13 -6.03 -11.41
CA ASP A 258 -14.47 -6.58 -11.12
C ASP A 258 -15.54 -6.19 -12.15
N GLY A 259 -15.32 -5.12 -12.91
CA GLY A 259 -16.23 -4.67 -13.97
C GLY A 259 -16.08 -5.41 -15.30
N PHE A 260 -15.17 -6.39 -15.42
CA PHE A 260 -14.83 -7.02 -16.69
C PHE A 260 -14.94 -8.55 -16.64
N MET A 261 -15.18 -9.16 -17.82
CA MET A 261 -15.08 -10.61 -17.97
C MET A 261 -13.61 -11.06 -17.97
N GLU A 262 -13.38 -12.28 -17.53
CA GLU A 262 -12.03 -12.84 -17.33
C GLU A 262 -11.17 -12.78 -18.59
N GLU A 263 -11.76 -13.01 -19.76
CA GLU A 263 -11.07 -12.93 -21.06
C GLU A 263 -10.48 -11.56 -21.36
N HIS A 264 -10.98 -10.51 -20.68
CA HIS A 264 -10.49 -9.13 -20.82
C HIS A 264 -9.36 -8.77 -19.87
N TYR A 265 -9.10 -9.56 -18.81
CA TYR A 265 -8.10 -9.18 -17.78
C TYR A 265 -6.72 -8.85 -18.33
N PRO A 266 -6.17 -9.54 -19.36
CA PRO A 266 -4.89 -9.12 -19.92
C PRO A 266 -4.95 -7.73 -20.58
N ALA A 267 -6.08 -7.36 -21.19
CA ALA A 267 -6.26 -6.03 -21.78
C ALA A 267 -6.50 -4.96 -20.69
N VAL A 268 -7.25 -5.31 -19.65
CA VAL A 268 -7.49 -4.43 -18.49
C VAL A 268 -6.17 -4.15 -17.76
N ALA A 269 -5.36 -5.17 -17.48
CA ALA A 269 -4.05 -5.01 -16.85
C ALA A 269 -3.13 -4.07 -17.64
N ARG A 270 -3.10 -4.19 -18.98
CA ARG A 270 -2.34 -3.28 -19.85
C ARG A 270 -2.88 -1.85 -19.78
N PHE A 271 -4.20 -1.68 -19.81
CA PHE A 271 -4.82 -0.35 -19.70
C PHE A 271 -4.52 0.31 -18.36
N MET A 272 -4.55 -0.45 -17.27
CA MET A 272 -4.16 0.02 -15.94
C MET A 272 -2.68 0.44 -15.91
N ALA A 273 -1.78 -0.37 -16.48
CA ALA A 273 -0.36 -0.03 -16.59
C ALA A 273 -0.13 1.25 -17.42
N ASP A 274 -0.86 1.42 -18.52
CA ASP A 274 -0.80 2.64 -19.35
C ASP A 274 -1.28 3.88 -18.58
N THR A 275 -2.35 3.75 -17.80
CA THR A 275 -2.85 4.83 -16.94
C THR A 275 -1.82 5.21 -15.87
N ALA A 276 -1.24 4.23 -15.18
CA ALA A 276 -0.19 4.47 -14.19
C ALA A 276 1.03 5.18 -14.81
N ARG A 277 1.43 4.78 -16.00
CA ARG A 277 2.54 5.43 -16.74
C ARG A 277 2.24 6.88 -17.07
N VAL A 278 1.01 7.20 -17.50
CA VAL A 278 0.61 8.59 -17.78
C VAL A 278 0.71 9.45 -16.52
N ILE A 279 0.21 8.96 -15.37
CA ILE A 279 0.28 9.70 -14.10
C ILE A 279 1.73 9.82 -13.63
N ALA A 280 2.52 8.74 -13.67
CA ALA A 280 3.93 8.77 -13.31
C ALA A 280 4.73 9.81 -14.14
N ASN A 281 4.45 9.89 -15.43
CA ASN A 281 5.05 10.92 -16.31
C ASN A 281 4.62 12.33 -15.94
N LYS A 282 3.34 12.54 -15.56
CA LYS A 282 2.87 13.85 -15.08
C LYS A 282 3.58 14.28 -13.80
N ILE A 283 3.79 13.37 -12.86
CA ILE A 283 4.55 13.65 -11.63
C ILE A 283 5.96 14.12 -11.98
N ASP A 284 6.64 13.43 -12.91
CA ASP A 284 7.99 13.81 -13.35
C ASP A 284 8.05 15.20 -13.98
N LEU A 285 6.97 15.67 -14.65
CA LEU A 285 6.91 17.01 -15.23
C LEU A 285 6.82 18.14 -14.19
N TYR A 286 6.34 17.84 -12.99
CA TYR A 286 6.18 18.82 -11.90
C TYR A 286 7.35 18.83 -10.91
N ARG A 287 8.36 17.98 -11.09
CA ARG A 287 9.57 17.99 -10.27
C ARG A 287 10.41 19.23 -10.49
N PRO A 288 11.10 19.74 -9.45
CA PRO A 288 11.98 20.88 -9.55
C PRO A 288 13.20 20.63 -10.45
#